data_133599ab0d49ef46ef3ac124ed7f55f9
#
_entry.id   133599ab0d49ef46ef3ac124ed7f55f9
#
_cell.length_a   1.000
_cell.length_b   1.000
_cell.length_c   1.000
_cell.angle_alpha   90.00
_cell.angle_beta   90.00
_cell.angle_gamma   90.00
#
_symmetry.space_group_name_H-M   'P 1'
#
loop_
_entity.id
_entity.type
_entity.pdbx_description
1 polymer ?
#
loop_
_entity_poly.entity_id
_entity_poly.type
_entity_poly.pdbx_seq_one_letter_code
_entity_poly.pdbx_strand_id
1 'polypeptide(L)'
;IDADGYIPRIRFTQDPNKLAIMTLNRHQNRFDMYFADPRSTVCKLALRDESPYYINENVFDNIQFYPEYFSFVSDKSGYPHLYWYSMNGNLIKQVTSGNYEVKNFIGWNPDTNEFYYTSNEESPMRQAVYKIDRKGKKMKLSNQPGTNSPIFSSSMKYFMNKFTSLDTPMLITLNDNTGKVLKTLVTNDKLKQKLAEYAIPQKEFFTF
;
A
#
# COMPACT_ATOMS: atom_id res chain seq x y z
N ILE A 1 14.32 19.40 -14.27
CA ILE A 1 12.89 19.43 -13.89
C ILE A 1 12.18 20.23 -14.96
N ASP A 2 11.09 19.69 -15.49
CA ASP A 2 10.29 20.34 -16.53
C ASP A 2 9.68 21.62 -15.98
N ALA A 3 9.88 22.75 -16.67
CA ALA A 3 9.41 24.06 -16.23
C ALA A 3 7.87 24.17 -16.17
N ASP A 4 7.17 23.38 -16.98
CA ASP A 4 5.70 23.33 -17.03
C ASP A 4 5.09 22.19 -16.21
N GLY A 5 5.91 21.51 -15.42
CA GLY A 5 5.49 20.38 -14.60
C GLY A 5 5.07 20.77 -13.19
N TYR A 6 4.67 19.77 -12.41
CA TYR A 6 4.33 19.87 -11.00
C TYR A 6 5.39 19.21 -10.14
N ILE A 7 5.57 19.69 -8.91
CA ILE A 7 6.34 19.03 -7.85
C ILE A 7 5.34 18.63 -6.76
N PRO A 8 4.65 17.48 -6.91
CA PRO A 8 3.62 17.08 -5.96
C PRO A 8 4.16 16.75 -4.57
N ARG A 9 5.39 16.23 -4.48
CA ARG A 9 5.99 15.84 -3.19
C ARG A 9 7.50 16.04 -3.19
N ILE A 10 8.00 16.40 -2.02
CA ILE A 10 9.41 16.33 -1.64
C ILE A 10 9.48 15.53 -0.35
N ARG A 11 10.33 14.52 -0.27
CA ARG A 11 10.43 13.63 0.90
C ARG A 11 11.88 13.39 1.27
N PHE A 12 12.15 13.37 2.58
CA PHE A 12 13.42 12.88 3.08
C PHE A 12 13.51 11.37 2.87
N THR A 13 14.69 10.90 2.47
CA THR A 13 15.03 9.49 2.48
C THR A 13 15.69 9.11 3.80
N GLN A 14 16.07 7.85 3.98
CA GLN A 14 16.89 7.43 5.13
C GLN A 14 18.39 7.72 4.92
N ASP A 15 18.80 8.16 3.74
CA ASP A 15 20.14 8.66 3.43
C ASP A 15 20.15 10.18 3.57
N PRO A 16 20.92 10.76 4.50
CA PRO A 16 20.96 12.21 4.73
C PRO A 16 21.50 13.01 3.54
N ASN A 17 22.14 12.36 2.57
CA ASN A 17 22.65 12.98 1.35
C ASN A 17 21.67 12.85 0.17
N LYS A 18 20.46 12.32 0.38
CA LYS A 18 19.48 12.14 -0.68
C LYS A 18 18.11 12.68 -0.28
N LEU A 19 17.69 13.72 -0.97
CA LEU A 19 16.32 14.23 -0.93
C LEU A 19 15.57 13.71 -2.16
N ALA A 20 14.43 13.07 -1.96
CA ALA A 20 13.58 12.62 -3.05
C ALA A 20 12.68 13.78 -3.51
N ILE A 21 12.80 14.17 -4.77
CA ILE A 21 11.96 15.17 -5.44
C ILE A 21 11.12 14.44 -6.47
N MET A 22 9.81 14.52 -6.33
CA MET A 22 8.85 13.87 -7.23
C MET A 22 8.26 14.92 -8.14
N THR A 23 8.20 14.64 -9.42
CA THR A 23 7.66 15.54 -10.42
C THR A 23 6.65 14.83 -11.31
N LEU A 24 5.68 15.61 -11.80
CA LEU A 24 4.74 15.21 -12.85
C LEU A 24 4.82 16.19 -14.00
N ASN A 25 4.72 15.69 -15.23
CA ASN A 25 4.54 16.56 -16.37
C ASN A 25 3.13 17.19 -16.36
N ARG A 26 2.89 18.17 -17.24
CA ARG A 26 1.60 18.88 -17.32
C ARG A 26 0.41 17.96 -17.59
N HIS A 27 0.59 16.90 -18.39
CA HIS A 27 -0.45 15.92 -18.70
C HIS A 27 -0.65 14.85 -17.60
N GLN A 28 0.18 14.89 -16.52
CA GLN A 28 0.12 13.96 -15.39
C GLN A 28 0.23 12.47 -15.80
N ASN A 29 0.89 12.20 -16.90
CA ASN A 29 1.10 10.85 -17.41
C ASN A 29 2.57 10.39 -17.42
N ARG A 30 3.48 11.25 -16.91
CA ARG A 30 4.88 10.94 -16.66
C ARG A 30 5.28 11.41 -15.27
N PHE A 31 5.63 10.46 -14.44
CA PHE A 31 6.17 10.65 -13.10
C PHE A 31 7.69 10.45 -13.14
N ASP A 32 8.43 11.41 -12.61
CA ASP A 32 9.86 11.32 -12.41
C ASP A 32 10.18 11.53 -10.93
N MET A 33 10.98 10.63 -10.36
CA MET A 33 11.57 10.81 -9.04
C MET A 33 13.07 11.01 -9.16
N TYR A 34 13.54 12.10 -8.60
CA TYR A 34 14.96 12.46 -8.55
C TYR A 34 15.49 12.30 -7.14
N PHE A 35 16.73 11.85 -7.02
CA PHE A 35 17.50 12.05 -5.80
C PHE A 35 18.39 13.26 -5.94
N ALA A 36 18.17 14.26 -5.09
CA ALA A 36 18.95 15.48 -5.00
C ALA A 36 19.91 15.41 -3.80
N ASP A 37 21.15 15.77 -4.03
CA ASP A 37 22.09 16.02 -2.95
C ASP A 37 21.83 17.43 -2.40
N PRO A 38 21.43 17.57 -1.13
CA PRO A 38 21.07 18.88 -0.56
C PRO A 38 22.25 19.86 -0.44
N ARG A 39 23.49 19.39 -0.55
CA ARG A 39 24.70 20.22 -0.46
C ARG A 39 25.15 20.73 -1.82
N SER A 40 25.25 19.83 -2.81
CA SER A 40 25.70 20.15 -4.16
C SER A 40 24.58 20.60 -5.09
N THR A 41 23.32 20.42 -4.69
CA THR A 41 22.10 20.63 -5.50
C THR A 41 22.05 19.78 -6.78
N VAL A 42 22.92 18.80 -6.93
CA VAL A 42 22.92 17.87 -8.06
C VAL A 42 21.74 16.93 -7.94
N CYS A 43 20.91 16.89 -8.98
CA CYS A 43 19.76 15.99 -9.08
C CYS A 43 20.05 14.87 -10.08
N LYS A 44 19.76 13.61 -9.67
CA LYS A 44 19.84 12.43 -10.54
C LYS A 44 18.49 11.78 -10.64
N LEU A 45 18.04 11.45 -11.85
CA LEU A 45 16.82 10.67 -12.08
C LEU A 45 17.02 9.28 -11.45
N ALA A 46 16.12 8.91 -10.53
CA ALA A 46 16.12 7.63 -9.86
C ALA A 46 15.03 6.69 -10.41
N LEU A 47 13.89 7.25 -10.81
CA LEU A 47 12.76 6.49 -11.34
C LEU A 47 11.99 7.34 -12.34
N ARG A 48 11.60 6.72 -13.44
CA ARG A 48 10.57 7.22 -14.36
C ARG A 48 9.46 6.20 -14.48
N ASP A 49 8.23 6.66 -14.37
CA ASP A 49 7.03 5.88 -14.66
C ASP A 49 6.13 6.64 -15.63
N GLU A 50 5.58 5.95 -16.61
CA GLU A 50 4.78 6.54 -17.66
C GLU A 50 3.50 5.73 -17.85
N SER A 51 2.39 6.41 -18.06
CA SER A 51 1.09 5.82 -18.33
C SER A 51 0.54 6.38 -19.65
N PRO A 52 -0.14 5.60 -20.49
CA PRO A 52 -0.85 6.12 -21.65
C PRO A 52 -2.04 7.01 -21.28
N TYR A 53 -2.47 6.98 -20.01
CA TYR A 53 -3.61 7.77 -19.52
C TYR A 53 -3.14 8.85 -18.55
N TYR A 54 -3.22 8.61 -17.26
CA TYR A 54 -2.68 9.49 -16.23
C TYR A 54 -2.17 8.64 -15.04
N ILE A 55 -1.31 9.23 -14.22
CA ILE A 55 -0.75 8.58 -13.03
C ILE A 55 -1.54 9.04 -11.82
N ASN A 56 -2.08 8.08 -11.06
CA ASN A 56 -2.86 8.35 -9.87
C ASN A 56 -1.98 8.96 -8.76
N GLU A 57 -2.47 10.00 -8.09
CA GLU A 57 -1.74 10.68 -7.01
C GLU A 57 -1.38 9.77 -5.81
N ASN A 58 -2.15 8.71 -5.57
CA ASN A 58 -1.85 7.73 -4.51
C ASN A 58 -0.47 7.07 -4.66
N VAL A 59 0.11 7.09 -5.86
CA VAL A 59 1.47 6.61 -6.13
C VAL A 59 2.49 7.29 -5.23
N PHE A 60 2.36 8.61 -5.00
CA PHE A 60 3.34 9.38 -4.24
C PHE A 60 3.35 9.04 -2.75
N ASP A 61 2.21 8.67 -2.20
CA ASP A 61 2.06 8.36 -0.78
C ASP A 61 2.47 6.92 -0.45
N ASN A 62 2.48 6.04 -1.45
CA ASN A 62 2.88 4.63 -1.32
C ASN A 62 4.40 4.39 -1.46
N ILE A 63 5.21 5.43 -1.70
CA ILE A 63 6.66 5.30 -1.75
C ILE A 63 7.21 5.27 -0.33
N GLN A 64 7.98 4.23 0.00
CA GLN A 64 8.69 4.14 1.28
C GLN A 64 10.19 3.97 1.01
N PHE A 65 11.01 4.71 1.76
CA PHE A 65 12.46 4.69 1.64
C PHE A 65 13.08 3.88 2.78
N TYR A 66 14.06 3.07 2.43
CA TYR A 66 14.91 2.29 3.32
C TYR A 66 16.38 2.64 3.05
N PRO A 67 17.35 2.22 3.89
CA PRO A 67 18.75 2.63 3.69
C PRO A 67 19.29 2.34 2.28
N GLU A 68 18.99 1.17 1.73
CA GLU A 68 19.51 0.72 0.42
C GLU A 68 18.43 0.58 -0.66
N TYR A 69 17.14 0.73 -0.30
CA TYR A 69 16.01 0.40 -1.15
C TYR A 69 14.89 1.44 -1.06
N PHE A 70 14.00 1.40 -2.06
CA PHE A 70 12.70 2.05 -1.95
C PHE A 70 11.62 1.20 -2.62
N SER A 71 10.39 1.35 -2.16
CA SER A 71 9.20 0.74 -2.75
C SER A 71 8.51 1.72 -3.68
N PHE A 72 7.85 1.19 -4.70
CA PHE A 72 7.02 1.96 -5.62
C PHE A 72 5.82 1.11 -6.04
N VAL A 73 4.62 1.69 -6.01
CA VAL A 73 3.41 1.05 -6.55
C VAL A 73 3.09 1.68 -7.89
N SER A 74 3.03 0.88 -8.95
CA SER A 74 2.78 1.34 -10.32
C SER A 74 1.82 0.40 -11.03
N ASP A 75 1.02 0.93 -11.92
CA ASP A 75 0.08 0.21 -12.78
C ASP A 75 0.67 -0.18 -14.15
N LYS A 76 1.97 0.03 -14.36
CA LYS A 76 2.66 -0.26 -15.63
C LYS A 76 2.54 -1.70 -16.13
N SER A 77 2.15 -2.64 -15.29
CA SER A 77 1.84 -4.03 -15.66
C SER A 77 0.34 -4.30 -15.83
N GLY A 78 -0.50 -3.26 -15.92
CA GLY A 78 -1.95 -3.35 -16.11
C GLY A 78 -2.78 -3.15 -14.84
N TYR A 79 -2.21 -3.44 -13.67
CA TYR A 79 -2.79 -3.20 -12.35
C TYR A 79 -1.74 -2.60 -11.41
N PRO A 80 -2.15 -1.81 -10.40
CA PRO A 80 -1.24 -1.32 -9.38
C PRO A 80 -0.55 -2.45 -8.62
N HIS A 81 0.75 -2.60 -8.83
CA HIS A 81 1.60 -3.60 -8.19
C HIS A 81 2.80 -2.99 -7.50
N LEU A 82 3.31 -3.72 -6.49
CA LEU A 82 4.48 -3.33 -5.72
C LEU A 82 5.76 -3.69 -6.48
N TYR A 83 6.62 -2.69 -6.63
CA TYR A 83 7.96 -2.81 -7.20
C TYR A 83 9.01 -2.42 -6.16
N TRP A 84 10.15 -3.09 -6.19
CA TRP A 84 11.26 -2.90 -5.29
C TRP A 84 12.49 -2.42 -6.04
N TYR A 85 13.04 -1.30 -5.64
CA TYR A 85 14.17 -0.64 -6.29
C TYR A 85 15.33 -0.45 -5.32
N SER A 86 16.57 -0.44 -5.85
CA SER A 86 17.72 0.08 -5.11
C SER A 86 17.70 1.60 -5.04
N MET A 87 18.41 2.17 -4.06
CA MET A 87 18.60 3.63 -3.95
C MET A 87 19.43 4.24 -5.09
N ASN A 88 19.84 3.44 -6.08
CA ASN A 88 20.45 3.90 -7.33
C ASN A 88 19.45 3.93 -8.50
N GLY A 89 18.19 3.60 -8.26
CA GLY A 89 17.13 3.60 -9.27
C GLY A 89 17.00 2.30 -10.08
N ASN A 90 17.78 1.26 -9.77
CA ASN A 90 17.69 -0.02 -10.47
C ASN A 90 16.51 -0.82 -9.93
N LEU A 91 15.65 -1.30 -10.83
CA LEU A 91 14.59 -2.24 -10.49
C LEU A 91 15.22 -3.57 -10.05
N ILE A 92 14.92 -3.98 -8.82
CA ILE A 92 15.36 -5.27 -8.28
C ILE A 92 14.31 -6.34 -8.58
N LYS A 93 13.03 -6.02 -8.34
CA LYS A 93 11.95 -6.99 -8.50
C LYS A 93 10.57 -6.31 -8.57
N GLN A 94 9.68 -6.90 -9.39
CA GLN A 94 8.24 -6.76 -9.20
C GLN A 94 7.83 -7.75 -8.10
N VAL A 95 7.34 -7.24 -6.97
CA VAL A 95 7.05 -8.05 -5.77
C VAL A 95 5.70 -8.75 -5.88
N THR A 96 4.70 -8.04 -6.40
CA THR A 96 3.34 -8.56 -6.60
C THR A 96 2.96 -8.55 -8.07
N SER A 97 2.12 -9.51 -8.50
CA SER A 97 1.61 -9.60 -9.87
C SER A 97 0.26 -10.31 -9.89
N GLY A 98 -0.56 -10.07 -10.90
CA GLY A 98 -1.88 -10.69 -11.09
C GLY A 98 -2.93 -9.69 -11.55
N ASN A 99 -4.18 -10.17 -11.68
CA ASN A 99 -5.32 -9.33 -12.10
C ASN A 99 -6.01 -8.71 -10.88
N TYR A 100 -5.28 -7.95 -10.09
CA TYR A 100 -5.76 -7.27 -8.90
C TYR A 100 -4.89 -6.05 -8.58
N GLU A 101 -5.38 -5.21 -7.70
CA GLU A 101 -4.68 -4.01 -7.26
C GLU A 101 -4.08 -4.18 -5.87
N VAL A 102 -2.85 -3.78 -5.69
CA VAL A 102 -2.28 -3.43 -4.39
C VAL A 102 -2.85 -2.07 -4.00
N LYS A 103 -3.67 -2.04 -2.95
CA LYS A 103 -4.31 -0.80 -2.47
C LYS A 103 -3.36 0.05 -1.64
N ASN A 104 -2.62 -0.58 -0.72
CA ASN A 104 -1.62 0.10 0.11
C ASN A 104 -0.42 -0.82 0.34
N PHE A 105 0.76 -0.29 0.18
CA PHE A 105 1.98 -0.90 0.70
C PHE A 105 2.15 -0.47 2.16
N ILE A 106 2.21 -1.44 3.07
CA ILE A 106 2.28 -1.18 4.52
C ILE A 106 3.74 -1.04 4.94
N GLY A 107 4.61 -1.95 4.48
CA GLY A 107 6.02 -1.91 4.79
C GLY A 107 6.75 -3.21 4.48
N TRP A 108 8.04 -3.18 4.68
CA TRP A 108 8.94 -4.32 4.54
C TRP A 108 9.64 -4.60 5.86
N ASN A 109 9.70 -5.89 6.23
CA ASN A 109 10.46 -6.35 7.39
C ASN A 109 11.81 -6.88 6.92
N PRO A 110 12.94 -6.23 7.25
CA PRO A 110 14.27 -6.67 6.85
C PRO A 110 14.70 -8.00 7.48
N ASP A 111 14.24 -8.29 8.70
CA ASP A 111 14.64 -9.49 9.44
C ASP A 111 14.08 -10.78 8.79
N THR A 112 12.83 -10.71 8.33
CA THR A 112 12.15 -11.84 7.68
C THR A 112 12.12 -11.73 6.16
N ASN A 113 12.50 -10.57 5.62
CA ASN A 113 12.46 -10.26 4.20
C ASN A 113 11.05 -10.39 3.59
N GLU A 114 10.04 -9.98 4.34
CA GLU A 114 8.62 -10.03 3.98
C GLU A 114 8.08 -8.62 3.71
N PHE A 115 7.23 -8.52 2.69
CA PHE A 115 6.51 -7.31 2.29
C PHE A 115 5.05 -7.44 2.71
N TYR A 116 4.51 -6.41 3.35
CA TYR A 116 3.14 -6.36 3.86
C TYR A 116 2.32 -5.35 3.06
N TYR A 117 1.13 -5.75 2.62
CA TYR A 117 0.28 -4.91 1.78
C TYR A 117 -1.19 -5.27 1.93
N THR A 118 -2.07 -4.39 1.45
CA THR A 118 -3.48 -4.70 1.24
C THR A 118 -3.79 -4.77 -0.24
N SER A 119 -4.70 -5.64 -0.63
CA SER A 119 -5.16 -5.76 -2.01
C SER A 119 -6.62 -6.18 -2.11
N ASN A 120 -7.19 -6.00 -3.31
CA ASN A 120 -8.53 -6.44 -3.68
C ASN A 120 -8.54 -7.80 -4.42
N GLU A 121 -7.53 -8.62 -4.23
CA GLU A 121 -7.30 -9.87 -4.97
C GLU A 121 -8.49 -10.84 -4.94
N GLU A 122 -9.24 -10.88 -3.84
CA GLU A 122 -10.39 -11.79 -3.71
C GLU A 122 -11.65 -11.26 -4.39
N SER A 123 -11.81 -9.95 -4.45
CA SER A 123 -12.97 -9.30 -5.04
C SER A 123 -12.71 -7.79 -5.13
N PRO A 124 -13.13 -7.11 -6.20
CA PRO A 124 -13.05 -5.66 -6.31
C PRO A 124 -13.73 -4.91 -5.15
N MET A 125 -14.70 -5.55 -4.50
CA MET A 125 -15.51 -5.01 -3.39
C MET A 125 -14.90 -5.27 -2.00
N ARG A 126 -13.73 -5.93 -1.93
CA ARG A 126 -13.10 -6.35 -0.67
C ARG A 126 -11.66 -5.90 -0.61
N GLN A 127 -11.17 -5.73 0.59
CA GLN A 127 -9.76 -5.46 0.84
C GLN A 127 -9.25 -6.42 1.91
N ALA A 128 -8.26 -7.22 1.56
CA ALA A 128 -7.62 -8.17 2.46
C ALA A 128 -6.16 -7.76 2.73
N VAL A 129 -5.62 -8.28 3.83
CA VAL A 129 -4.25 -8.05 4.27
C VAL A 129 -3.40 -9.25 3.89
N TYR A 130 -2.25 -8.98 3.29
CA TYR A 130 -1.32 -10.00 2.82
C TYR A 130 0.11 -9.70 3.26
N LYS A 131 0.90 -10.76 3.32
CA LYS A 131 2.35 -10.68 3.24
C LYS A 131 2.88 -11.57 2.13
N ILE A 132 4.03 -11.21 1.58
CA ILE A 132 4.73 -11.97 0.56
C ILE A 132 6.22 -11.93 0.86
N ASP A 133 6.88 -13.09 0.78
CA ASP A 133 8.32 -13.16 0.97
C ASP A 133 9.09 -12.87 -0.33
N ARG A 134 10.40 -12.79 -0.22
CA ARG A 134 11.28 -12.53 -1.35
C ARG A 134 11.23 -13.62 -2.43
N LYS A 135 10.81 -14.86 -2.07
CA LYS A 135 10.66 -15.99 -2.98
C LYS A 135 9.31 -16.00 -3.69
N GLY A 136 8.39 -15.10 -3.30
CA GLY A 136 7.04 -15.00 -3.87
C GLY A 136 6.01 -15.86 -3.13
N LYS A 137 6.35 -16.43 -1.96
CA LYS A 137 5.39 -17.15 -1.14
C LYS A 137 4.48 -16.13 -0.44
N LYS A 138 3.23 -16.10 -0.87
CA LYS A 138 2.18 -15.21 -0.36
C LYS A 138 1.39 -15.88 0.76
N MET A 139 1.00 -15.08 1.75
CA MET A 139 0.13 -15.48 2.85
C MET A 139 -0.91 -14.40 3.13
N LYS A 140 -2.19 -14.78 3.21
CA LYS A 140 -3.27 -13.91 3.65
C LYS A 140 -3.27 -13.85 5.18
N LEU A 141 -3.37 -12.65 5.74
CA LEU A 141 -3.37 -12.38 7.18
C LEU A 141 -4.75 -12.02 7.73
N SER A 142 -5.68 -11.56 6.88
CA SER A 142 -7.05 -11.25 7.27
C SER A 142 -7.96 -12.46 7.11
N ASN A 143 -8.78 -12.75 8.12
CA ASN A 143 -9.57 -14.00 8.15
C ASN A 143 -11.00 -13.82 7.62
N GLN A 144 -11.51 -12.59 7.56
CA GLN A 144 -12.90 -12.31 7.21
C GLN A 144 -13.02 -11.59 5.88
N PRO A 145 -14.03 -11.95 5.04
CA PRO A 145 -14.30 -11.25 3.80
C PRO A 145 -14.98 -9.90 4.05
N GLY A 146 -14.36 -8.83 3.60
CA GLY A 146 -14.83 -7.45 3.78
C GLY A 146 -13.69 -6.46 3.59
N THR A 147 -13.78 -5.29 4.22
CA THR A 147 -12.75 -4.27 4.19
C THR A 147 -11.89 -4.38 5.45
N ASN A 148 -10.63 -4.70 5.26
CA ASN A 148 -9.62 -4.81 6.31
C ASN A 148 -8.64 -3.63 6.20
N SER A 149 -8.45 -2.90 7.29
CA SER A 149 -7.55 -1.74 7.37
C SER A 149 -6.56 -1.96 8.53
N PRO A 150 -5.40 -2.55 8.25
CA PRO A 150 -4.43 -2.90 9.28
C PRO A 150 -3.56 -1.70 9.68
N ILE A 151 -3.13 -1.68 10.94
CA ILE A 151 -2.08 -0.80 11.47
C ILE A 151 -1.04 -1.70 12.12
N PHE A 152 0.13 -1.80 11.50
CA PHE A 152 1.22 -2.65 11.97
C PHE A 152 2.09 -1.95 13.02
N SER A 153 2.65 -2.76 13.93
CA SER A 153 3.75 -2.32 14.77
C SER A 153 5.01 -2.07 13.93
N SER A 154 5.93 -1.25 14.42
CA SER A 154 7.21 -0.99 13.74
C SER A 154 8.04 -2.26 13.48
N SER A 155 7.90 -3.27 14.35
CA SER A 155 8.54 -4.57 14.19
C SER A 155 7.84 -5.52 13.21
N MET A 156 6.70 -5.15 12.65
CA MET A 156 5.83 -6.00 11.80
C MET A 156 5.41 -7.33 12.45
N LYS A 157 5.55 -7.47 13.77
CA LYS A 157 5.18 -8.71 14.52
C LYS A 157 3.71 -8.76 14.87
N TYR A 158 3.07 -7.59 15.02
CA TYR A 158 1.67 -7.45 15.41
C TYR A 158 0.98 -6.39 14.57
N PHE A 159 -0.33 -6.55 14.41
CA PHE A 159 -1.15 -5.49 13.81
C PHE A 159 -2.54 -5.43 14.44
N MET A 160 -3.07 -4.21 14.55
CA MET A 160 -4.49 -3.99 14.79
C MET A 160 -5.19 -3.99 13.44
N ASN A 161 -6.24 -4.82 13.30
CA ASN A 161 -7.06 -4.84 12.11
C ASN A 161 -8.42 -4.20 12.40
N LYS A 162 -8.75 -3.15 11.66
CA LYS A 162 -10.11 -2.60 11.61
C LYS A 162 -10.83 -3.32 10.47
N PHE A 163 -11.85 -4.06 10.81
CA PHE A 163 -12.66 -4.82 9.86
C PHE A 163 -14.09 -4.27 9.80
N THR A 164 -14.63 -4.17 8.59
CA THR A 164 -16.04 -3.88 8.33
C THR A 164 -16.56 -4.71 7.17
N SER A 165 -17.84 -5.06 7.19
CA SER A 165 -18.56 -5.62 6.05
C SER A 165 -19.95 -4.99 5.94
N LEU A 166 -20.76 -5.43 4.96
CA LEU A 166 -22.14 -4.97 4.82
C LEU A 166 -22.96 -5.18 6.10
N ASP A 167 -22.75 -6.33 6.76
CA ASP A 167 -23.57 -6.79 7.89
C ASP A 167 -22.83 -6.68 9.23
N THR A 168 -21.56 -6.29 9.19
CA THR A 168 -20.73 -6.24 10.40
C THR A 168 -20.24 -4.82 10.66
N PRO A 169 -20.74 -4.16 11.73
CA PRO A 169 -20.15 -2.94 12.23
C PRO A 169 -18.67 -3.12 12.54
N MET A 170 -17.93 -2.03 12.59
CA MET A 170 -16.50 -2.06 12.78
C MET A 170 -16.08 -2.97 13.94
N LEU A 171 -15.29 -3.97 13.62
CA LEU A 171 -14.61 -4.88 14.54
C LEU A 171 -13.13 -4.50 14.59
N ILE A 172 -12.54 -4.42 15.78
CA ILE A 172 -11.11 -4.17 15.93
C ILE A 172 -10.48 -5.35 16.67
N THR A 173 -9.48 -5.95 16.04
CA THR A 173 -8.72 -7.07 16.58
C THR A 173 -7.24 -6.76 16.65
N LEU A 174 -6.55 -7.32 17.65
CA LEU A 174 -5.09 -7.42 17.68
C LEU A 174 -4.70 -8.79 17.13
N ASN A 175 -3.81 -8.79 16.16
CA ASN A 175 -3.36 -10.00 15.45
C ASN A 175 -1.83 -10.11 15.48
N ASP A 176 -1.32 -11.31 15.39
CA ASP A 176 0.09 -11.54 15.07
C ASP A 176 0.32 -11.53 13.54
N ASN A 177 1.58 -11.58 13.12
CA ASN A 177 1.97 -11.56 11.71
C ASN A 177 1.74 -12.88 10.96
N THR A 178 1.05 -13.85 11.58
CA THR A 178 0.50 -15.02 10.91
C THR A 178 -0.99 -14.87 10.61
N GLY A 179 -1.61 -13.77 11.07
CA GLY A 179 -3.04 -13.51 10.95
C GLY A 179 -3.88 -14.10 12.10
N LYS A 180 -3.23 -14.71 13.10
CA LYS A 180 -3.93 -15.23 14.28
C LYS A 180 -4.44 -14.08 15.14
N VAL A 181 -5.73 -14.09 15.45
CA VAL A 181 -6.33 -13.13 16.38
C VAL A 181 -5.86 -13.44 17.79
N LEU A 182 -5.19 -12.50 18.43
CA LEU A 182 -4.73 -12.59 19.81
C LEU A 182 -5.76 -12.03 20.79
N LYS A 183 -6.44 -10.95 20.38
CA LYS A 183 -7.46 -10.29 21.20
C LYS A 183 -8.43 -9.52 20.33
N THR A 184 -9.72 -9.59 20.67
CA THR A 184 -10.73 -8.68 20.16
C THR A 184 -10.78 -7.46 21.06
N LEU A 185 -10.62 -6.26 20.48
CA LEU A 185 -10.58 -5.00 21.21
C LEU A 185 -11.93 -4.29 21.19
N VAL A 186 -12.63 -4.34 20.04
CA VAL A 186 -13.95 -3.72 19.85
C VAL A 186 -14.85 -4.68 19.08
N THR A 187 -16.03 -4.98 19.60
CA THR A 187 -17.05 -5.85 18.93
C THR A 187 -18.24 -5.06 18.42
N ASN A 188 -18.50 -3.87 18.99
CA ASN A 188 -19.68 -3.05 18.72
C ASN A 188 -21.03 -3.78 18.95
N ASP A 189 -21.09 -4.70 19.94
CA ASP A 189 -22.30 -5.49 20.21
C ASP A 189 -23.52 -4.63 20.55
N LYS A 190 -23.32 -3.55 21.32
CA LYS A 190 -24.39 -2.60 21.61
C LYS A 190 -24.96 -1.94 20.35
N LEU A 191 -24.08 -1.60 19.38
CA LEU A 191 -24.51 -1.07 18.10
C LEU A 191 -25.28 -2.10 17.31
N LYS A 192 -24.81 -3.38 17.27
CA LYS A 192 -25.53 -4.47 16.60
C LYS A 192 -26.93 -4.68 17.18
N GLN A 193 -27.04 -4.68 18.52
CA GLN A 193 -28.34 -4.78 19.20
C GLN A 193 -29.25 -3.61 18.82
N LYS A 194 -28.71 -2.37 18.82
CA LYS A 194 -29.50 -1.19 18.46
C LYS A 194 -29.95 -1.22 16.99
N LEU A 195 -29.09 -1.65 16.07
CA LEU A 195 -29.43 -1.77 14.66
C LEU A 195 -30.51 -2.84 14.42
N ALA A 196 -30.54 -3.91 15.23
CA ALA A 196 -31.56 -4.95 15.12
C ALA A 196 -32.98 -4.47 15.49
N GLU A 197 -33.12 -3.33 16.20
CA GLU A 197 -34.42 -2.71 16.49
C GLU A 197 -35.01 -1.99 15.27
N TYR A 198 -34.24 -1.76 14.22
CA TYR A 198 -34.66 -1.06 13.01
C TYR A 198 -34.82 -2.03 11.84
N ALA A 199 -35.81 -1.80 10.99
CA ALA A 199 -36.00 -2.54 9.74
C ALA A 199 -35.00 -2.04 8.68
N ILE A 200 -33.73 -2.37 8.85
CA ILE A 200 -32.68 -1.98 7.91
C ILE A 200 -32.72 -2.94 6.71
N PRO A 201 -32.86 -2.46 5.46
CA PRO A 201 -32.82 -3.30 4.29
C PRO A 201 -31.48 -4.03 4.19
N GLN A 202 -31.54 -5.32 3.87
CA GLN A 202 -30.32 -6.07 3.55
C GLN A 202 -29.76 -5.59 2.21
N LYS A 203 -28.44 -5.40 2.16
CA LYS A 203 -27.72 -5.05 0.93
C LYS A 203 -27.18 -6.32 0.31
N GLU A 204 -27.41 -6.46 -0.98
CA GLU A 204 -26.91 -7.61 -1.74
C GLU A 204 -25.98 -7.13 -2.85
N PHE A 205 -24.90 -7.88 -3.10
CA PHE A 205 -24.08 -7.71 -4.29
C PHE A 205 -24.66 -8.57 -5.41
N PHE A 206 -24.79 -8.01 -6.58
CA PHE A 206 -25.23 -8.72 -7.77
C PHE A 206 -24.34 -8.38 -8.96
N THR A 207 -24.35 -9.28 -9.95
CA THR A 207 -23.63 -9.11 -11.22
C THR A 207 -24.65 -9.04 -12.34
N PHE A 208 -24.43 -8.17 -13.32
CA PHE A 208 -25.24 -8.01 -14.52
C PHE A 208 -24.38 -7.87 -15.77
#